data_f711e854d3f78e41d5ca55489ada2854
#
_entry.id   f711e854d3f78e41d5ca55489ada2854
#
_cell.length_a   1.000
_cell.length_b   1.000
_cell.length_c   1.000
_cell.angle_alpha   90.00
_cell.angle_beta   90.00
_cell.angle_gamma   90.00
#
_symmetry.space_group_name_H-M   'P 1'
#
loop_
_entity.id
_entity.type
_entity.pdbx_description
1 polymer ?
#
loop_
_entity_poly.entity_id
_entity_poly.type
_entity_poly.pdbx_seq_one_letter_code
_entity_poly.pdbx_strand_id
1 'polypeptide(L)'
;MKTQNSNAGKTFKLSVTTLAIMNITAVVSLRGLPAEAIYGPSSAFYYLFAAIVFLIPTALVAAELAAMFSDKQGGVFRWVGEAFGPRTGFLAIWLQWIESTIWFPTVLTFGAVSIAYIGLNDASDAALASNKVFTLVTVLAIYWIATFIAMKGLNWVGKISKWGGLVGTIIPAGLLIIFGILYLASGGHNYMDMSQSFIPDLSKLNNIVLASSIFLFYAGMEMMGVHVMDVDNPSKNYSKAIIIGSIVTVTIFVLGTFALGFVIPSKDINLTQSLLIGFDNYFRYFHMSWAGPIMAIALMFGVLAGVLTWVAGPSKGIFMVGKAGYLPPFFQKTNKDGVQRNILLVQGGVVTLLSLLFVVMPSVQSFYQILSQLTILLYLIMYMLMFAAAIVLRYKMKDADRPFRLGKGNGLMWILGTLGFGGSLLAFVLSFIPPGQINTGNNTVWYSVLIIGCIVMVVIPFIIYAMRKPSWKDPASDFAPFHWQK
;
A
#
# COMPACT_ATOMS: atom_id res chain seq x y z
N MET A 1 -12.90 42.97 -32.48
CA MET A 1 -13.62 41.72 -32.29
C MET A 1 -12.72 40.55 -32.70
N LYS A 2 -12.02 39.90 -31.79
CA LYS A 2 -11.30 38.65 -32.01
C LYS A 2 -11.98 37.63 -31.12
N THR A 3 -12.67 36.69 -31.73
CA THR A 3 -13.29 35.52 -31.12
C THR A 3 -12.25 34.70 -30.44
N GLN A 4 -12.24 34.69 -29.12
CA GLN A 4 -11.51 33.69 -28.32
C GLN A 4 -12.18 32.33 -28.54
N ASN A 5 -11.52 31.47 -29.27
CA ASN A 5 -11.85 30.04 -29.34
C ASN A 5 -11.70 29.44 -27.95
N SER A 6 -12.80 29.22 -27.26
CA SER A 6 -12.90 28.43 -26.06
C SER A 6 -12.80 26.92 -26.41
N ASN A 7 -11.60 26.42 -26.66
CA ASN A 7 -11.34 25.00 -26.50
C ASN A 7 -11.26 24.73 -24.98
N ALA A 8 -12.40 24.70 -24.32
CA ALA A 8 -12.56 24.08 -23.03
C ALA A 8 -12.26 22.57 -23.23
N GLY A 9 -11.03 22.15 -22.92
CA GLY A 9 -10.63 20.77 -22.98
C GLY A 9 -11.65 19.92 -22.21
N LYS A 10 -12.22 18.91 -22.85
CA LYS A 10 -13.06 17.90 -22.21
C LYS A 10 -12.25 17.36 -21.01
N THR A 11 -12.63 17.75 -19.81
CA THR A 11 -12.08 17.16 -18.57
C THR A 11 -12.40 15.69 -18.63
N PHE A 12 -11.36 14.88 -18.74
CA PHE A 12 -11.49 13.42 -18.78
C PHE A 12 -12.06 12.96 -17.43
N LYS A 13 -13.23 12.36 -17.45
CA LYS A 13 -13.89 11.82 -16.24
C LYS A 13 -13.67 10.32 -16.16
N LEU A 14 -13.31 9.84 -14.96
CA LEU A 14 -13.11 8.43 -14.66
C LEU A 14 -14.47 7.74 -14.53
N SER A 15 -14.63 6.58 -15.20
CA SER A 15 -15.78 5.71 -14.98
C SER A 15 -15.66 4.95 -13.65
N VAL A 16 -16.80 4.49 -13.11
CA VAL A 16 -16.85 3.62 -11.92
C VAL A 16 -15.92 2.41 -12.08
N THR A 17 -15.96 1.76 -13.25
CA THR A 17 -15.12 0.59 -13.54
C THR A 17 -13.64 0.94 -13.55
N THR A 18 -13.26 2.06 -14.19
CA THR A 18 -11.87 2.50 -14.23
C THR A 18 -11.35 2.77 -12.81
N LEU A 19 -12.13 3.47 -12.00
CA LEU A 19 -11.76 3.79 -10.62
C LEU A 19 -11.70 2.54 -9.74
N ALA A 20 -12.62 1.57 -9.92
CA ALA A 20 -12.58 0.29 -9.21
C ALA A 20 -11.31 -0.50 -9.56
N ILE A 21 -10.94 -0.58 -10.84
CA ILE A 21 -9.69 -1.21 -11.29
C ILE A 21 -8.48 -0.51 -10.68
N MET A 22 -8.45 0.82 -10.67
CA MET A 22 -7.37 1.59 -10.04
C MET A 22 -7.26 1.27 -8.54
N ASN A 23 -8.39 1.20 -7.82
CA ASN A 23 -8.42 0.79 -6.41
C ASN A 23 -7.84 -0.61 -6.21
N ILE A 24 -8.28 -1.58 -7.00
CA ILE A 24 -7.80 -2.95 -6.93
C ILE A 24 -6.29 -2.99 -7.15
N THR A 25 -5.78 -2.33 -8.19
CA THR A 25 -4.35 -2.33 -8.52
C THR A 25 -3.48 -1.55 -7.52
N ALA A 26 -4.05 -0.58 -6.82
CA ALA A 26 -3.34 0.16 -5.78
C ALA A 26 -3.21 -0.63 -4.48
N VAL A 27 -4.20 -1.47 -4.15
CA VAL A 27 -4.29 -2.19 -2.87
C VAL A 27 -3.85 -3.65 -3.01
N VAL A 28 -4.30 -4.35 -4.08
CA VAL A 28 -3.98 -5.77 -4.22
C VAL A 28 -2.50 -5.98 -4.50
N SER A 29 -1.86 -6.69 -3.60
CA SER A 29 -0.47 -7.13 -3.72
C SER A 29 -0.37 -8.62 -3.45
N LEU A 30 -0.22 -9.42 -4.52
CA LEU A 30 -0.22 -10.89 -4.43
C LEU A 30 0.92 -11.45 -3.58
N ARG A 31 1.99 -10.66 -3.37
CA ARG A 31 3.12 -11.02 -2.51
C ARG A 31 2.73 -11.26 -1.04
N GLY A 32 1.55 -10.81 -0.62
CA GLY A 32 1.04 -11.00 0.73
C GLY A 32 0.39 -12.36 0.96
N LEU A 33 -0.06 -13.04 -0.10
CA LEU A 33 -0.78 -14.31 0.02
C LEU A 33 -0.03 -15.41 0.78
N PRO A 34 1.31 -15.57 0.63
CA PRO A 34 2.06 -16.58 1.36
C PRO A 34 1.97 -16.45 2.88
N ALA A 35 2.02 -15.22 3.41
CA ALA A 35 1.96 -14.99 4.85
C ALA A 35 0.68 -15.57 5.48
N GLU A 36 -0.43 -15.38 4.79
CA GLU A 36 -1.74 -15.81 5.28
C GLU A 36 -2.04 -17.28 4.96
N ALA A 37 -1.41 -17.86 3.93
CA ALA A 37 -1.55 -19.26 3.60
C ALA A 37 -1.00 -20.19 4.70
N ILE A 38 -0.10 -19.71 5.55
CA ILE A 38 0.40 -20.42 6.74
C ILE A 38 -0.75 -20.77 7.71
N TYR A 39 -1.78 -19.95 7.76
CA TYR A 39 -2.93 -20.14 8.64
C TYR A 39 -4.00 -21.11 8.11
N GLY A 40 -3.84 -21.63 6.90
CA GLY A 40 -4.83 -22.51 6.30
C GLY A 40 -6.24 -21.88 6.23
N PRO A 41 -7.31 -22.63 6.56
CA PRO A 41 -8.69 -22.13 6.50
C PRO A 41 -8.97 -20.90 7.35
N SER A 42 -8.27 -20.71 8.48
CA SER A 42 -8.46 -19.56 9.35
C SER A 42 -7.98 -18.24 8.74
N SER A 43 -7.20 -18.27 7.66
CA SER A 43 -6.82 -17.07 6.90
C SER A 43 -8.04 -16.29 6.41
N ALA A 44 -9.12 -16.97 6.02
CA ALA A 44 -10.35 -16.33 5.60
C ALA A 44 -11.00 -15.53 6.74
N PHE A 45 -10.96 -16.05 7.98
CA PHE A 45 -11.44 -15.30 9.16
C PHE A 45 -10.63 -14.01 9.33
N TYR A 46 -9.30 -14.06 9.26
CA TYR A 46 -8.46 -12.88 9.42
C TYR A 46 -8.70 -11.84 8.33
N TYR A 47 -8.84 -12.27 7.07
CA TYR A 47 -9.18 -11.35 5.97
C TYR A 47 -10.54 -10.69 6.15
N LEU A 48 -11.58 -11.45 6.52
CA LEU A 48 -12.92 -10.91 6.75
C LEU A 48 -12.94 -9.99 7.96
N PHE A 49 -12.29 -10.37 9.06
CA PHE A 49 -12.17 -9.53 10.24
C PHE A 49 -11.48 -8.19 9.90
N ALA A 50 -10.31 -8.24 9.27
CA ALA A 50 -9.59 -7.02 8.87
C ALA A 50 -10.38 -6.18 7.85
N ALA A 51 -11.18 -6.81 6.97
CA ALA A 51 -12.03 -6.09 6.04
C ALA A 51 -13.12 -5.29 6.78
N ILE A 52 -13.74 -5.88 7.80
CA ILE A 52 -14.80 -5.23 8.60
C ILE A 52 -14.23 -4.11 9.48
N VAL A 53 -13.10 -4.36 10.15
CA VAL A 53 -12.57 -3.39 11.12
C VAL A 53 -11.63 -2.37 10.51
N PHE A 54 -11.13 -2.57 9.28
CA PHE A 54 -10.14 -1.67 8.70
C PHE A 54 -10.42 -1.31 7.24
N LEU A 55 -10.53 -2.28 6.31
CA LEU A 55 -10.67 -1.99 4.87
C LEU A 55 -11.93 -1.17 4.58
N ILE A 56 -13.10 -1.62 5.03
CA ILE A 56 -14.38 -0.93 4.82
C ILE A 56 -14.41 0.44 5.51
N PRO A 57 -14.05 0.55 6.81
CA PRO A 57 -13.92 1.84 7.46
C PRO A 57 -12.97 2.80 6.73
N THR A 58 -11.79 2.35 6.35
CA THR A 58 -10.81 3.18 5.62
C THR A 58 -11.38 3.71 4.31
N ALA A 59 -11.94 2.81 3.49
CA ALA A 59 -12.47 3.17 2.18
C ALA A 59 -13.61 4.20 2.28
N LEU A 60 -14.53 3.99 3.21
CA LEU A 60 -15.72 4.86 3.35
C LEU A 60 -15.37 6.20 4.01
N VAL A 61 -14.54 6.19 5.06
CA VAL A 61 -14.12 7.42 5.75
C VAL A 61 -13.27 8.28 4.83
N ALA A 62 -12.31 7.68 4.11
CA ALA A 62 -11.51 8.39 3.12
C ALA A 62 -12.37 8.97 2.00
N ALA A 63 -13.41 8.27 1.55
CA ALA A 63 -14.36 8.77 0.55
C ALA A 63 -15.08 10.03 1.02
N GLU A 64 -15.52 10.10 2.28
CA GLU A 64 -16.15 11.32 2.81
C GLU A 64 -15.16 12.48 2.91
N LEU A 65 -13.96 12.24 3.44
CA LEU A 65 -12.93 13.26 3.54
C LEU A 65 -12.50 13.78 2.16
N ALA A 66 -12.31 12.89 1.20
CA ALA A 66 -11.96 13.25 -0.16
C ALA A 66 -13.08 14.06 -0.86
N ALA A 67 -14.34 13.69 -0.68
CA ALA A 67 -15.47 14.43 -1.22
C ALA A 67 -15.61 15.81 -0.57
N MET A 68 -15.42 15.92 0.75
CA MET A 68 -15.50 17.16 1.51
C MET A 68 -14.43 18.18 1.10
N PHE A 69 -13.24 17.72 0.73
CA PHE A 69 -12.12 18.57 0.32
C PHE A 69 -11.77 18.43 -1.17
N SER A 70 -12.74 18.10 -1.97
CA SER A 70 -12.56 17.84 -3.40
C SER A 70 -12.03 19.05 -4.19
N ASP A 71 -12.26 20.27 -3.69
CA ASP A 71 -11.77 21.54 -4.24
C ASP A 71 -10.36 21.94 -3.73
N LYS A 72 -9.76 21.15 -2.82
CA LYS A 72 -8.49 21.48 -2.14
C LYS A 72 -7.45 20.40 -2.33
N GLN A 73 -6.21 20.84 -2.51
CA GLN A 73 -5.07 19.95 -2.61
C GLN A 73 -4.55 19.53 -1.24
N GLY A 74 -3.86 18.37 -1.16
CA GLY A 74 -3.12 17.96 0.02
C GLY A 74 -3.53 16.62 0.63
N GLY A 75 -4.67 16.02 0.22
CA GLY A 75 -5.09 14.70 0.72
C GLY A 75 -5.06 14.61 2.25
N VAL A 76 -4.40 13.60 2.79
CA VAL A 76 -4.27 13.36 4.25
C VAL A 76 -3.70 14.57 4.99
N PHE A 77 -2.76 15.32 4.39
CA PHE A 77 -2.24 16.56 4.98
C PHE A 77 -3.37 17.58 5.22
N ARG A 78 -4.26 17.74 4.24
CA ARG A 78 -5.42 18.64 4.35
C ARG A 78 -6.40 18.12 5.40
N TRP A 79 -6.78 16.86 5.33
CA TRP A 79 -7.81 16.28 6.20
C TRP A 79 -7.44 16.36 7.69
N VAL A 80 -6.24 15.92 8.01
CA VAL A 80 -5.73 15.93 9.40
C VAL A 80 -5.37 17.35 9.84
N GLY A 81 -4.85 18.18 8.92
CA GLY A 81 -4.52 19.57 9.21
C GLY A 81 -5.72 20.44 9.52
N GLU A 82 -6.85 20.24 8.86
CA GLU A 82 -8.11 20.93 9.16
C GLU A 82 -8.68 20.52 10.54
N ALA A 83 -8.50 19.26 10.91
CA ALA A 83 -8.97 18.76 12.21
C ALA A 83 -8.08 19.20 13.40
N PHE A 84 -6.76 19.07 13.27
CA PHE A 84 -5.82 19.14 14.38
C PHE A 84 -4.71 20.19 14.23
N GLY A 85 -4.71 20.93 13.12
CA GLY A 85 -3.68 21.93 12.82
C GLY A 85 -2.54 21.41 11.95
N PRO A 86 -1.70 22.33 11.42
CA PRO A 86 -0.74 22.04 10.35
C PRO A 86 0.37 21.08 10.80
N ARG A 87 0.73 21.10 12.07
CA ARG A 87 1.77 20.26 12.67
C ARG A 87 1.36 18.78 12.60
N THR A 88 0.12 18.48 12.97
CA THR A 88 -0.42 17.11 12.93
C THR A 88 -0.73 16.68 11.49
N GLY A 89 -1.20 17.61 10.66
CA GLY A 89 -1.36 17.35 9.22
C GLY A 89 -0.03 17.00 8.56
N PHE A 90 1.05 17.71 8.89
CA PHE A 90 2.39 17.39 8.40
C PHE A 90 2.85 16.01 8.87
N LEU A 91 2.65 15.67 10.15
CA LEU A 91 2.92 14.33 10.64
C LEU A 91 2.20 13.26 9.81
N ALA A 92 0.91 13.42 9.55
CA ALA A 92 0.13 12.42 8.84
C ALA A 92 0.64 12.14 7.42
N ILE A 93 0.90 13.20 6.62
CA ILE A 93 1.44 13.02 5.27
C ILE A 93 2.90 12.58 5.25
N TRP A 94 3.69 12.99 6.26
CA TRP A 94 5.05 12.49 6.45
C TRP A 94 5.04 10.98 6.68
N LEU A 95 4.16 10.50 7.56
CA LEU A 95 4.02 9.06 7.83
C LEU A 95 3.62 8.30 6.58
N GLN A 96 2.70 8.82 5.76
CA GLN A 96 2.31 8.20 4.50
C GLN A 96 3.45 8.15 3.48
N TRP A 97 4.32 9.16 3.46
CA TRP A 97 5.46 9.20 2.55
C TRP A 97 6.62 8.32 3.04
N ILE A 98 6.93 8.35 4.34
CA ILE A 98 8.07 7.59 4.86
C ILE A 98 7.76 6.08 4.95
N GLU A 99 6.50 5.71 5.27
CA GLU A 99 6.12 4.30 5.25
C GLU A 99 6.25 3.73 3.84
N SER A 100 5.78 4.44 2.80
CA SER A 100 5.93 4.00 1.42
C SER A 100 7.42 3.92 1.01
N THR A 101 8.25 4.81 1.53
CA THR A 101 9.71 4.79 1.34
C THR A 101 10.34 3.53 1.95
N ILE A 102 9.90 3.12 3.14
CA ILE A 102 10.36 1.89 3.81
C ILE A 102 9.76 0.65 3.15
N TRP A 103 8.56 0.76 2.60
CA TRP A 103 7.89 -0.32 1.87
C TRP A 103 8.59 -0.70 0.54
N PHE A 104 9.21 0.26 -0.16
CA PHE A 104 9.82 -0.01 -1.47
C PHE A 104 10.83 -1.17 -1.45
N PRO A 105 11.80 -1.25 -0.54
CA PRO A 105 12.68 -2.41 -0.48
C PRO A 105 11.92 -3.74 -0.33
N THR A 106 10.80 -3.76 0.38
CA THR A 106 10.03 -4.99 0.57
C THR A 106 9.31 -5.45 -0.70
N VAL A 107 8.62 -4.54 -1.38
CA VAL A 107 7.92 -4.88 -2.63
C VAL A 107 8.90 -5.21 -3.75
N LEU A 108 10.04 -4.52 -3.80
CA LEU A 108 11.08 -4.76 -4.77
C LEU A 108 11.85 -6.06 -4.52
N THR A 109 11.89 -6.54 -3.26
CA THR A 109 12.36 -7.90 -2.96
C THR A 109 11.55 -8.93 -3.73
N PHE A 110 10.21 -8.80 -3.75
CA PHE A 110 9.37 -9.68 -4.55
C PHE A 110 9.64 -9.50 -6.07
N GLY A 111 9.94 -8.30 -6.53
CA GLY A 111 10.39 -8.06 -7.91
C GLY A 111 11.70 -8.78 -8.23
N ALA A 112 12.68 -8.75 -7.32
CA ALA A 112 13.95 -9.47 -7.47
C ALA A 112 13.74 -10.99 -7.48
N VAL A 113 12.90 -11.50 -6.60
CA VAL A 113 12.51 -12.92 -6.60
C VAL A 113 11.82 -13.30 -7.92
N SER A 114 10.92 -12.46 -8.43
CA SER A 114 10.29 -12.71 -9.74
C SER A 114 11.32 -12.78 -10.87
N ILE A 115 12.34 -11.93 -10.87
CA ILE A 115 13.43 -12.01 -11.85
C ILE A 115 14.24 -13.31 -11.71
N ALA A 116 14.49 -13.77 -10.48
CA ALA A 116 15.21 -15.03 -10.24
C ALA A 116 14.45 -16.23 -10.83
N TYR A 117 13.12 -16.21 -10.83
CA TYR A 117 12.26 -17.27 -11.35
C TYR A 117 11.96 -17.16 -12.86
N ILE A 118 12.66 -16.32 -13.60
CA ILE A 118 12.59 -16.33 -15.10
C ILE A 118 13.32 -17.55 -15.67
N GLY A 119 14.17 -18.22 -14.88
CA GLY A 119 14.78 -19.50 -15.23
C GLY A 119 13.75 -20.63 -15.39
N LEU A 120 14.24 -21.82 -15.73
CA LEU A 120 13.46 -23.05 -15.81
C LEU A 120 13.99 -24.11 -14.85
N ASN A 121 14.87 -23.71 -13.90
CA ASN A 121 15.52 -24.61 -12.95
C ASN A 121 15.25 -24.13 -11.53
N ASP A 122 14.29 -24.73 -10.87
CA ASP A 122 13.80 -24.35 -9.56
C ASP A 122 14.88 -24.26 -8.47
N ALA A 123 15.83 -25.17 -8.48
CA ALA A 123 16.87 -25.20 -7.46
C ALA A 123 17.81 -23.99 -7.62
N SER A 124 18.19 -23.65 -8.84
CA SER A 124 19.00 -22.45 -9.12
C SER A 124 18.21 -21.16 -8.91
N ASP A 125 16.93 -21.14 -9.28
CA ASP A 125 16.05 -20.00 -9.15
C ASP A 125 15.78 -19.67 -7.67
N ALA A 126 15.48 -20.67 -6.86
CA ALA A 126 15.31 -20.53 -5.41
C ALA A 126 16.61 -20.11 -4.71
N ALA A 127 17.77 -20.65 -5.12
CA ALA A 127 19.07 -20.25 -4.60
C ALA A 127 19.38 -18.77 -4.94
N LEU A 128 19.11 -18.35 -6.18
CA LEU A 128 19.29 -16.98 -6.62
C LEU A 128 18.35 -16.01 -5.89
N ALA A 129 17.09 -16.38 -5.73
CA ALA A 129 16.09 -15.60 -4.98
C ALA A 129 16.46 -15.43 -3.49
N SER A 130 17.22 -16.36 -2.93
CA SER A 130 17.73 -16.31 -1.55
C SER A 130 19.06 -15.56 -1.43
N ASN A 131 19.70 -15.20 -2.54
CA ASN A 131 20.98 -14.52 -2.55
C ASN A 131 20.81 -13.04 -2.21
N LYS A 132 21.35 -12.61 -1.07
CA LYS A 132 21.21 -11.24 -0.56
C LYS A 132 21.85 -10.18 -1.48
N VAL A 133 22.97 -10.49 -2.11
CA VAL A 133 23.67 -9.55 -3.03
C VAL A 133 22.88 -9.38 -4.31
N PHE A 134 22.41 -10.46 -4.92
CA PHE A 134 21.54 -10.42 -6.08
C PHE A 134 20.27 -9.60 -5.78
N THR A 135 19.61 -9.88 -4.66
CA THR A 135 18.40 -9.18 -4.26
C THR A 135 18.66 -7.70 -4.03
N LEU A 136 19.74 -7.32 -3.32
CA LEU A 136 20.11 -5.94 -3.08
C LEU A 136 20.35 -5.17 -4.39
N VAL A 137 21.17 -5.71 -5.27
CA VAL A 137 21.51 -5.05 -6.56
C VAL A 137 20.26 -4.89 -7.42
N THR A 138 19.42 -5.92 -7.48
CA THR A 138 18.18 -5.91 -8.26
C THR A 138 17.16 -4.92 -7.70
N VAL A 139 16.97 -4.89 -6.39
CA VAL A 139 16.10 -3.92 -5.70
C VAL A 139 16.54 -2.49 -6.03
N LEU A 140 17.80 -2.17 -5.90
CA LEU A 140 18.32 -0.85 -6.20
C LEU A 140 18.18 -0.49 -7.68
N ALA A 141 18.48 -1.42 -8.58
CA ALA A 141 18.34 -1.20 -10.01
C ALA A 141 16.88 -0.88 -10.40
N ILE A 142 15.93 -1.70 -9.97
CA ILE A 142 14.50 -1.48 -10.28
C ILE A 142 14.00 -0.18 -9.66
N TYR A 143 14.38 0.13 -8.41
CA TYR A 143 13.95 1.35 -7.73
C TYR A 143 14.42 2.61 -8.46
N TRP A 144 15.70 2.69 -8.82
CA TRP A 144 16.23 3.85 -9.52
C TRP A 144 15.68 3.98 -10.93
N ILE A 145 15.47 2.86 -11.65
CA ILE A 145 14.77 2.87 -12.95
C ILE A 145 13.35 3.44 -12.77
N ALA A 146 12.59 2.96 -11.79
CA ALA A 146 11.25 3.47 -11.50
C ALA A 146 11.27 4.96 -11.14
N THR A 147 12.23 5.41 -10.34
CA THR A 147 12.40 6.82 -9.97
C THR A 147 12.68 7.70 -11.20
N PHE A 148 13.56 7.28 -12.10
CA PHE A 148 13.82 8.01 -13.34
C PHE A 148 12.62 8.02 -14.29
N ILE A 149 11.85 6.95 -14.35
CA ILE A 149 10.58 6.93 -15.10
C ILE A 149 9.58 7.89 -14.47
N ALA A 150 9.44 7.90 -13.14
CA ALA A 150 8.54 8.81 -12.43
C ALA A 150 8.90 10.28 -12.67
N MET A 151 10.18 10.61 -12.80
CA MET A 151 10.66 11.95 -13.15
C MET A 151 10.26 12.41 -14.56
N LYS A 152 9.86 11.51 -15.46
CA LYS A 152 9.32 11.85 -16.79
C LYS A 152 7.86 12.29 -16.78
N GLY A 153 7.22 12.29 -15.58
CA GLY A 153 5.87 12.80 -15.36
C GLY A 153 4.77 11.75 -15.37
N LEU A 154 3.58 12.20 -14.98
CA LEU A 154 2.41 11.36 -14.71
C LEU A 154 1.94 10.53 -15.91
N ASN A 155 2.15 10.99 -17.15
CA ASN A 155 1.73 10.25 -18.33
C ASN A 155 2.44 8.89 -18.45
N TRP A 156 3.76 8.86 -18.18
CA TRP A 156 4.54 7.61 -18.18
C TRP A 156 4.15 6.70 -17.02
N VAL A 157 4.04 7.28 -15.83
CA VAL A 157 3.56 6.56 -14.65
C VAL A 157 2.19 5.92 -14.92
N GLY A 158 1.21 6.69 -15.40
CA GLY A 158 -0.14 6.20 -15.65
C GLY A 158 -0.22 5.08 -16.68
N LYS A 159 0.54 5.18 -17.78
CA LYS A 159 0.58 4.12 -18.81
C LYS A 159 1.12 2.80 -18.26
N ILE A 160 2.27 2.85 -17.56
CA ILE A 160 2.91 1.65 -17.02
C ILE A 160 2.09 1.07 -15.87
N SER A 161 1.57 1.91 -14.97
CA SER A 161 0.73 1.47 -13.85
C SER A 161 -0.54 0.77 -14.32
N LYS A 162 -1.20 1.29 -15.37
CA LYS A 162 -2.41 0.66 -15.93
C LYS A 162 -2.13 -0.74 -16.48
N TRP A 163 -1.13 -0.87 -17.36
CA TRP A 163 -0.84 -2.16 -17.99
C TRP A 163 -0.18 -3.14 -17.03
N GLY A 164 0.73 -2.67 -16.19
CA GLY A 164 1.38 -3.52 -15.21
C GLY A 164 0.42 -3.99 -14.11
N GLY A 165 -0.52 -3.14 -13.68
CA GLY A 165 -1.58 -3.55 -12.77
C GLY A 165 -2.49 -4.63 -13.36
N LEU A 166 -2.88 -4.49 -14.64
CA LEU A 166 -3.69 -5.50 -15.31
C LEU A 166 -2.93 -6.82 -15.51
N VAL A 167 -1.77 -6.75 -16.17
CA VAL A 167 -0.99 -7.93 -16.57
C VAL A 167 -0.24 -8.56 -15.39
N GLY A 168 0.23 -7.75 -14.45
CA GLY A 168 1.07 -8.21 -13.35
C GLY A 168 0.35 -8.39 -12.01
N THR A 169 -0.94 -8.03 -11.92
CA THR A 169 -1.71 -8.21 -10.68
C THR A 169 -3.05 -8.87 -10.93
N ILE A 170 -3.93 -8.28 -11.73
CA ILE A 170 -5.32 -8.77 -11.89
C ILE A 170 -5.34 -10.11 -12.62
N ILE A 171 -4.63 -10.21 -13.75
CA ILE A 171 -4.57 -11.48 -14.53
C ILE A 171 -3.89 -12.59 -13.71
N PRO A 172 -2.71 -12.40 -13.09
CA PRO A 172 -2.12 -13.41 -12.22
C PRO A 172 -3.03 -13.82 -11.06
N ALA A 173 -3.72 -12.87 -10.42
CA ALA A 173 -4.67 -13.17 -9.35
C ALA A 173 -5.80 -14.10 -9.82
N GLY A 174 -6.40 -13.76 -10.97
CA GLY A 174 -7.45 -14.57 -11.59
C GLY A 174 -6.95 -15.95 -11.98
N LEU A 175 -5.77 -16.04 -12.60
CA LEU A 175 -5.17 -17.32 -13.00
C LEU A 175 -4.85 -18.20 -11.78
N LEU A 176 -4.30 -17.62 -10.70
CA LEU A 176 -4.03 -18.37 -9.47
C LEU A 176 -5.31 -19.04 -8.93
N ILE A 177 -6.39 -18.28 -8.86
CA ILE A 177 -7.70 -18.78 -8.39
C ILE A 177 -8.26 -19.86 -9.35
N ILE A 178 -8.23 -19.60 -10.66
CA ILE A 178 -8.72 -20.54 -11.67
C ILE A 178 -7.92 -21.85 -11.62
N PHE A 179 -6.58 -21.78 -11.60
CA PHE A 179 -5.75 -22.97 -11.48
C PHE A 179 -5.98 -23.72 -10.16
N GLY A 180 -6.22 -23.02 -9.05
CA GLY A 180 -6.59 -23.66 -7.79
C GLY A 180 -7.88 -24.47 -7.89
N ILE A 181 -8.92 -23.89 -8.51
CA ILE A 181 -10.21 -24.58 -8.73
C ILE A 181 -10.03 -25.77 -9.69
N LEU A 182 -9.35 -25.59 -10.81
CA LEU A 182 -9.11 -26.64 -11.79
C LEU A 182 -8.27 -27.79 -11.22
N TYR A 183 -7.26 -27.46 -10.41
CA TYR A 183 -6.41 -28.43 -9.74
C TYR A 183 -7.20 -29.35 -8.82
N LEU A 184 -8.06 -28.81 -7.96
CA LEU A 184 -8.92 -29.61 -7.10
C LEU A 184 -9.97 -30.40 -7.91
N ALA A 185 -10.58 -29.79 -8.93
CA ALA A 185 -11.57 -30.44 -9.78
C ALA A 185 -10.99 -31.62 -10.58
N SER A 186 -9.70 -31.56 -10.92
CA SER A 186 -8.98 -32.63 -11.62
C SER A 186 -8.40 -33.70 -10.70
N GLY A 187 -8.67 -33.66 -9.40
CA GLY A 187 -8.20 -34.64 -8.42
C GLY A 187 -6.80 -34.35 -7.84
N GLY A 188 -6.33 -33.11 -7.95
CA GLY A 188 -5.07 -32.68 -7.33
C GLY A 188 -5.12 -32.81 -5.80
N HIS A 189 -3.99 -33.13 -5.20
CA HIS A 189 -3.89 -33.30 -3.75
C HIS A 189 -3.99 -31.95 -3.04
N ASN A 190 -4.98 -31.81 -2.16
CA ASN A 190 -5.12 -30.61 -1.33
C ASN A 190 -4.16 -30.67 -0.12
N TYR A 191 -3.15 -29.80 -0.12
CA TYR A 191 -2.20 -29.68 1.01
C TYR A 191 -2.75 -28.85 2.17
N MET A 192 -3.79 -28.05 1.94
CA MET A 192 -4.44 -27.30 3.02
C MET A 192 -5.30 -28.25 3.85
N ASP A 193 -5.02 -28.32 5.15
CA ASP A 193 -5.81 -29.12 6.08
C ASP A 193 -7.18 -28.42 6.35
N MET A 194 -8.19 -28.83 5.60
CA MET A 194 -9.55 -28.30 5.73
C MET A 194 -10.28 -28.76 7.00
N SER A 195 -9.69 -29.65 7.81
CA SER A 195 -10.24 -30.05 9.12
C SER A 195 -9.97 -29.01 10.22
N GLN A 196 -9.02 -28.10 10.00
CA GLN A 196 -8.71 -27.01 10.92
C GLN A 196 -9.89 -26.04 11.04
N SER A 197 -10.04 -25.48 12.25
CA SER A 197 -11.12 -24.50 12.52
C SER A 197 -10.98 -23.25 11.65
N PHE A 198 -12.12 -22.78 11.11
CA PHE A 198 -12.20 -21.47 10.45
C PHE A 198 -11.93 -20.33 11.44
N ILE A 199 -12.36 -20.48 12.71
CA ILE A 199 -12.08 -19.50 13.76
C ILE A 199 -10.74 -19.87 14.40
N PRO A 200 -9.73 -18.97 14.37
CA PRO A 200 -8.40 -19.24 14.91
C PRO A 200 -8.41 -19.34 16.45
N ASP A 201 -7.42 -20.06 16.99
CA ASP A 201 -7.14 -20.04 18.42
C ASP A 201 -6.46 -18.72 18.81
N LEU A 202 -7.24 -17.82 19.39
CA LEU A 202 -6.78 -16.49 19.82
C LEU A 202 -6.02 -16.51 21.15
N SER A 203 -5.85 -17.68 21.80
CA SER A 203 -5.16 -17.78 23.10
C SER A 203 -3.65 -17.56 23.01
N LYS A 204 -3.05 -17.73 21.81
CA LYS A 204 -1.61 -17.60 21.56
C LYS A 204 -1.32 -16.46 20.62
N LEU A 205 -1.08 -15.27 21.16
CA LEU A 205 -0.84 -14.06 20.38
C LEU A 205 0.26 -14.21 19.32
N ASN A 206 1.37 -14.89 19.64
CA ASN A 206 2.46 -15.10 18.68
C ASN A 206 2.03 -15.83 17.40
N ASN A 207 0.96 -16.64 17.49
CA ASN A 207 0.45 -17.39 16.34
C ASN A 207 -0.42 -16.52 15.41
N ILE A 208 -0.93 -15.37 15.89
CA ILE A 208 -1.82 -14.49 15.12
C ILE A 208 -1.12 -13.22 14.63
N VAL A 209 0.10 -12.98 15.09
CA VAL A 209 0.84 -11.74 14.81
C VAL A 209 1.08 -11.53 13.32
N LEU A 210 1.38 -12.61 12.59
CA LEU A 210 1.64 -12.51 11.15
C LEU A 210 0.41 -12.00 10.39
N ALA A 211 -0.80 -12.30 10.87
CA ALA A 211 -2.04 -11.79 10.30
C ALA A 211 -2.19 -10.25 10.39
N SER A 212 -1.39 -9.58 11.23
CA SER A 212 -1.33 -8.11 11.22
C SER A 212 -0.88 -7.55 9.88
N SER A 213 -0.17 -8.34 9.07
CA SER A 213 0.26 -7.97 7.72
C SER A 213 -0.91 -7.72 6.76
N ILE A 214 -2.10 -8.29 7.02
CA ILE A 214 -3.31 -8.05 6.24
C ILE A 214 -3.66 -6.55 6.23
N PHE A 215 -3.44 -5.85 7.35
CA PHE A 215 -3.70 -4.42 7.43
C PHE A 215 -2.82 -3.65 6.45
N LEU A 216 -1.55 -4.05 6.27
CA LEU A 216 -0.69 -3.47 5.25
C LEU A 216 -1.21 -3.75 3.83
N PHE A 217 -1.68 -4.98 3.58
CA PHE A 217 -2.18 -5.36 2.26
C PHE A 217 -3.56 -4.75 1.94
N TYR A 218 -4.30 -4.32 2.95
CA TYR A 218 -5.57 -3.60 2.80
C TYR A 218 -5.41 -2.06 2.82
N ALA A 219 -4.22 -1.56 3.13
CA ALA A 219 -3.92 -0.14 3.14
C ALA A 219 -3.81 0.43 1.72
N GLY A 220 -4.05 1.74 1.56
CA GLY A 220 -3.93 2.45 0.28
C GLY A 220 -5.24 2.96 -0.31
N MET A 221 -6.39 2.63 0.27
CA MET A 221 -7.69 3.10 -0.24
C MET A 221 -7.82 4.63 -0.18
N GLU A 222 -7.18 5.31 0.76
CA GLU A 222 -7.20 6.77 0.87
C GLU A 222 -6.43 7.46 -0.27
N MET A 223 -5.45 6.78 -0.88
CA MET A 223 -4.71 7.30 -2.03
C MET A 223 -5.62 7.63 -3.21
N MET A 224 -6.72 6.92 -3.34
CA MET A 224 -7.68 7.14 -4.41
C MET A 224 -8.52 8.39 -4.19
N GLY A 225 -8.51 8.96 -2.98
CA GLY A 225 -9.17 10.22 -2.66
C GLY A 225 -8.75 11.40 -3.54
N VAL A 226 -7.52 11.41 -4.04
CA VAL A 226 -7.05 12.44 -4.97
C VAL A 226 -7.81 12.46 -6.30
N HIS A 227 -8.48 11.36 -6.65
CA HIS A 227 -9.25 11.21 -7.90
C HIS A 227 -10.75 11.52 -7.76
N VAL A 228 -11.20 11.96 -6.59
CA VAL A 228 -12.62 12.31 -6.37
C VAL A 228 -13.12 13.36 -7.36
N MET A 229 -12.29 14.37 -7.69
CA MET A 229 -12.62 15.42 -8.66
C MET A 229 -12.69 14.89 -10.11
N ASP A 230 -12.03 13.79 -10.38
CA ASP A 230 -11.94 13.19 -11.70
C ASP A 230 -13.13 12.28 -12.02
N VAL A 231 -14.10 12.14 -11.11
CA VAL A 231 -15.27 11.25 -11.22
C VAL A 231 -16.54 12.06 -11.40
N ASP A 232 -17.42 11.64 -12.32
CA ASP A 232 -18.76 12.19 -12.42
C ASP A 232 -19.60 11.79 -11.22
N ASN A 233 -20.37 12.72 -10.65
CA ASN A 233 -21.18 12.49 -9.46
C ASN A 233 -20.42 11.74 -8.36
N PRO A 234 -19.42 12.40 -7.72
CA PRO A 234 -18.52 11.76 -6.76
C PRO A 234 -19.24 11.02 -5.65
N SER A 235 -20.33 11.60 -5.11
CA SER A 235 -21.11 10.98 -4.02
C SER A 235 -21.62 9.59 -4.34
N LYS A 236 -21.98 9.33 -5.60
CA LYS A 236 -22.54 8.05 -6.04
C LYS A 236 -21.48 7.13 -6.66
N ASN A 237 -20.71 7.66 -7.59
CA ASN A 237 -19.83 6.85 -8.43
C ASN A 237 -18.52 6.49 -7.75
N TYR A 238 -17.94 7.40 -6.95
CA TYR A 238 -16.76 7.11 -6.16
C TYR A 238 -17.05 6.01 -5.12
N SER A 239 -18.17 6.13 -4.37
CA SER A 239 -18.56 5.13 -3.38
C SER A 239 -18.80 3.75 -3.98
N LYS A 240 -19.47 3.69 -5.16
CA LYS A 240 -19.66 2.41 -5.87
C LYS A 240 -18.33 1.77 -6.25
N ALA A 241 -17.40 2.57 -6.79
CA ALA A 241 -16.07 2.07 -7.18
C ALA A 241 -15.29 1.52 -5.99
N ILE A 242 -15.34 2.22 -4.83
CA ILE A 242 -14.72 1.75 -3.59
C ILE A 242 -15.33 0.43 -3.12
N ILE A 243 -16.65 0.32 -3.07
CA ILE A 243 -17.32 -0.91 -2.62
C ILE A 243 -16.98 -2.09 -3.54
N ILE A 244 -17.06 -1.90 -4.86
CA ILE A 244 -16.68 -2.93 -5.85
C ILE A 244 -15.21 -3.31 -5.67
N GLY A 245 -14.32 -2.32 -5.58
CA GLY A 245 -12.89 -2.54 -5.36
C GLY A 245 -12.62 -3.34 -4.08
N SER A 246 -13.28 -3.00 -2.96
CA SER A 246 -13.14 -3.72 -1.69
C SER A 246 -13.61 -5.17 -1.78
N ILE A 247 -14.77 -5.43 -2.39
CA ILE A 247 -15.29 -6.80 -2.56
C ILE A 247 -14.31 -7.64 -3.39
N VAL A 248 -13.85 -7.12 -4.53
CA VAL A 248 -12.91 -7.83 -5.40
C VAL A 248 -11.57 -8.06 -4.68
N THR A 249 -11.09 -7.07 -3.95
CA THR A 249 -9.85 -7.17 -3.16
C THR A 249 -9.94 -8.31 -2.13
N VAL A 250 -11.00 -8.34 -1.31
CA VAL A 250 -11.22 -9.43 -0.32
C VAL A 250 -11.31 -10.79 -1.01
N THR A 251 -12.06 -10.87 -2.12
CA THR A 251 -12.20 -12.10 -2.89
C THR A 251 -10.85 -12.62 -3.41
N ILE A 252 -10.03 -11.74 -3.98
CA ILE A 252 -8.69 -12.10 -4.48
C ILE A 252 -7.81 -12.60 -3.32
N PHE A 253 -7.80 -11.91 -2.19
CA PHE A 253 -6.97 -12.30 -1.07
C PHE A 253 -7.42 -13.64 -0.46
N VAL A 254 -8.70 -13.85 -0.21
CA VAL A 254 -9.20 -15.12 0.36
C VAL A 254 -8.98 -16.27 -0.60
N LEU A 255 -9.49 -16.17 -1.84
CA LEU A 255 -9.41 -17.27 -2.80
C LEU A 255 -7.98 -17.50 -3.31
N GLY A 256 -7.19 -16.44 -3.48
CA GLY A 256 -5.78 -16.56 -3.87
C GLY A 256 -4.93 -17.23 -2.80
N THR A 257 -5.17 -16.91 -1.52
CA THR A 257 -4.51 -17.58 -0.38
C THR A 257 -4.87 -19.06 -0.33
N PHE A 258 -6.15 -19.41 -0.51
CA PHE A 258 -6.59 -20.80 -0.55
C PHE A 258 -5.95 -21.54 -1.74
N ALA A 259 -5.98 -20.95 -2.93
CA ALA A 259 -5.32 -21.53 -4.09
C ALA A 259 -3.83 -21.82 -3.83
N LEU A 260 -3.12 -20.92 -3.16
CA LEU A 260 -1.72 -21.14 -2.78
C LEU A 260 -1.59 -22.30 -1.79
N GLY A 261 -2.43 -22.36 -0.76
CA GLY A 261 -2.44 -23.43 0.24
C GLY A 261 -2.85 -24.80 -0.32
N PHE A 262 -3.55 -24.88 -1.45
CA PHE A 262 -3.88 -26.17 -2.09
C PHE A 262 -2.65 -26.88 -2.63
N VAL A 263 -1.62 -26.15 -3.09
CA VAL A 263 -0.43 -26.72 -3.76
C VAL A 263 0.86 -26.64 -2.95
N ILE A 264 0.86 -25.94 -1.80
CA ILE A 264 2.04 -25.81 -0.92
C ILE A 264 1.62 -26.11 0.51
N PRO A 265 2.25 -27.11 1.18
CA PRO A 265 2.05 -27.34 2.60
C PRO A 265 2.41 -26.10 3.43
N SER A 266 1.64 -25.79 4.47
CA SER A 266 1.85 -24.58 5.30
C SER A 266 3.26 -24.49 5.91
N LYS A 267 3.87 -25.64 6.27
CA LYS A 267 5.23 -25.72 6.79
C LYS A 267 6.34 -25.36 5.81
N ASP A 268 6.05 -25.46 4.50
CA ASP A 268 7.01 -25.22 3.41
C ASP A 268 6.84 -23.83 2.79
N ILE A 269 5.93 -23.01 3.34
CA ILE A 269 5.68 -21.67 2.83
C ILE A 269 6.85 -20.73 3.16
N ASN A 270 7.39 -20.11 2.11
CA ASN A 270 8.35 -19.03 2.16
C ASN A 270 7.67 -17.72 1.77
N LEU A 271 7.75 -16.67 2.63
CA LEU A 271 7.03 -15.41 2.44
C LEU A 271 7.38 -14.68 1.15
N THR A 272 8.56 -14.91 0.58
CA THR A 272 9.04 -14.19 -0.60
C THR A 272 8.94 -14.99 -1.89
N GLN A 273 8.95 -16.32 -1.82
CA GLN A 273 9.07 -17.21 -2.99
C GLN A 273 7.79 -18.00 -3.29
N SER A 274 6.97 -18.30 -2.27
CA SER A 274 5.87 -19.27 -2.42
C SER A 274 4.81 -18.88 -3.45
N LEU A 275 4.64 -17.61 -3.78
CA LEU A 275 3.72 -17.24 -4.86
C LEU A 275 4.20 -17.80 -6.22
N LEU A 276 5.50 -17.68 -6.52
CA LEU A 276 6.08 -18.21 -7.76
C LEU A 276 6.11 -19.74 -7.75
N ILE A 277 6.53 -20.34 -6.63
CA ILE A 277 6.49 -21.80 -6.43
C ILE A 277 5.06 -22.35 -6.65
N GLY A 278 4.04 -21.65 -6.15
CA GLY A 278 2.65 -22.05 -6.34
C GLY A 278 2.22 -22.06 -7.80
N PHE A 279 2.62 -21.04 -8.56
CA PHE A 279 2.38 -21.02 -10.00
C PHE A 279 3.13 -22.16 -10.73
N ASP A 280 4.41 -22.39 -10.38
CA ASP A 280 5.20 -23.47 -10.99
C ASP A 280 4.61 -24.83 -10.69
N ASN A 281 4.11 -25.08 -9.46
CA ASN A 281 3.43 -26.31 -9.10
C ASN A 281 2.16 -26.52 -9.96
N TYR A 282 1.35 -25.48 -10.17
CA TYR A 282 0.19 -25.54 -11.05
C TYR A 282 0.58 -25.80 -12.50
N PHE A 283 1.56 -25.06 -13.03
CA PHE A 283 1.99 -25.21 -14.41
C PHE A 283 2.59 -26.58 -14.68
N ARG A 284 3.33 -27.18 -13.73
CA ARG A 284 3.80 -28.56 -13.84
C ARG A 284 2.67 -29.57 -13.83
N TYR A 285 1.73 -29.42 -12.92
CA TYR A 285 0.57 -30.30 -12.85
C TYR A 285 -0.23 -30.34 -14.17
N PHE A 286 -0.38 -29.19 -14.80
CA PHE A 286 -1.06 -29.07 -16.09
C PHE A 286 -0.15 -29.19 -17.32
N HIS A 287 1.10 -29.64 -17.16
CA HIS A 287 2.09 -29.77 -18.25
C HIS A 287 2.38 -28.45 -18.99
N MET A 288 2.34 -27.32 -18.29
CA MET A 288 2.55 -25.96 -18.81
C MET A 288 3.80 -25.29 -18.22
N SER A 289 4.87 -26.03 -17.90
CA SER A 289 6.06 -25.48 -17.22
C SER A 289 6.68 -24.29 -17.96
N TRP A 290 6.50 -24.19 -19.29
CA TRP A 290 6.93 -23.04 -20.08
C TRP A 290 6.27 -21.71 -19.66
N ALA A 291 5.13 -21.75 -18.95
CA ALA A 291 4.41 -20.56 -18.51
C ALA A 291 5.02 -19.91 -17.24
N GLY A 292 5.85 -20.62 -16.48
CA GLY A 292 6.52 -20.11 -15.28
C GLY A 292 7.29 -18.82 -15.54
N PRO A 293 8.26 -18.78 -16.46
CA PRO A 293 9.00 -17.57 -16.77
C PRO A 293 8.12 -16.40 -17.23
N ILE A 294 7.06 -16.68 -18.00
CA ILE A 294 6.11 -15.64 -18.45
C ILE A 294 5.37 -15.05 -17.25
N MET A 295 4.94 -15.89 -16.32
CA MET A 295 4.28 -15.45 -15.10
C MET A 295 5.23 -14.62 -14.22
N ALA A 296 6.48 -15.04 -14.08
CA ALA A 296 7.51 -14.31 -13.34
C ALA A 296 7.75 -12.91 -13.92
N ILE A 297 7.84 -12.78 -15.24
CA ILE A 297 7.95 -11.49 -15.94
C ILE A 297 6.70 -10.64 -15.70
N ALA A 298 5.50 -11.23 -15.80
CA ALA A 298 4.25 -10.52 -15.55
C ALA A 298 4.18 -9.96 -14.11
N LEU A 299 4.52 -10.77 -13.12
CA LEU A 299 4.54 -10.37 -11.71
C LEU A 299 5.58 -9.27 -11.47
N MET A 300 6.78 -9.35 -12.05
CA MET A 300 7.79 -8.30 -11.98
C MET A 300 7.27 -6.98 -12.56
N PHE A 301 6.58 -7.04 -13.71
CA PHE A 301 5.97 -5.86 -14.32
C PHE A 301 4.86 -5.26 -13.44
N GLY A 302 4.10 -6.08 -12.71
CA GLY A 302 3.14 -5.64 -11.68
C GLY A 302 3.82 -4.91 -10.53
N VAL A 303 4.96 -5.42 -10.05
CA VAL A 303 5.77 -4.76 -9.02
C VAL A 303 6.23 -3.37 -9.48
N LEU A 304 6.79 -3.26 -10.69
CA LEU A 304 7.21 -1.98 -11.25
C LEU A 304 6.06 -0.97 -11.34
N ALA A 305 4.89 -1.43 -11.78
CA ALA A 305 3.69 -0.60 -11.87
C ALA A 305 3.22 -0.08 -10.50
N GLY A 306 3.20 -0.96 -9.50
CA GLY A 306 2.88 -0.59 -8.12
C GLY A 306 3.86 0.44 -7.56
N VAL A 307 5.16 0.18 -7.70
CA VAL A 307 6.21 1.11 -7.26
C VAL A 307 6.07 2.48 -7.91
N LEU A 308 5.84 2.55 -9.22
CA LEU A 308 5.63 3.83 -9.93
C LEU A 308 4.44 4.62 -9.38
N THR A 309 3.33 3.94 -9.09
CA THR A 309 2.13 4.57 -8.52
C THR A 309 2.44 5.18 -7.15
N TRP A 310 3.11 4.43 -6.28
CA TRP A 310 3.43 4.83 -4.92
C TRP A 310 4.57 5.84 -4.82
N VAL A 311 5.51 5.85 -5.75
CA VAL A 311 6.54 6.92 -5.86
C VAL A 311 5.89 8.26 -6.16
N ALA A 312 4.89 8.29 -7.04
CA ALA A 312 4.27 9.53 -7.49
C ALA A 312 3.28 10.14 -6.47
N GLY A 313 2.47 9.32 -5.80
CA GLY A 313 1.39 9.78 -4.93
C GLY A 313 1.87 10.47 -3.64
N PRO A 314 2.48 9.75 -2.68
CA PRO A 314 2.90 10.32 -1.39
C PRO A 314 3.94 11.44 -1.53
N SER A 315 4.85 11.36 -2.51
CA SER A 315 5.82 12.41 -2.78
C SER A 315 5.18 13.74 -3.20
N LYS A 316 4.05 13.69 -3.92
CA LYS A 316 3.24 14.88 -4.22
C LYS A 316 2.60 15.46 -2.95
N GLY A 317 2.19 14.61 -2.01
CA GLY A 317 1.67 15.05 -0.71
C GLY A 317 2.70 15.83 0.10
N ILE A 318 3.93 15.33 0.19
CA ILE A 318 5.07 16.05 0.83
C ILE A 318 5.37 17.37 0.10
N PHE A 319 5.28 17.39 -1.23
CA PHE A 319 5.44 18.62 -2.00
C PHE A 319 4.41 19.70 -1.61
N MET A 320 3.17 19.33 -1.29
CA MET A 320 2.15 20.26 -0.80
C MET A 320 2.51 20.85 0.57
N VAL A 321 3.19 20.09 1.44
CA VAL A 321 3.73 20.61 2.72
C VAL A 321 4.79 21.70 2.45
N GLY A 322 5.63 21.50 1.43
CA GLY A 322 6.57 22.51 0.96
C GLY A 322 5.84 23.79 0.50
N LYS A 323 4.86 23.64 -0.37
CA LYS A 323 4.02 24.78 -0.84
C LYS A 323 3.31 25.51 0.30
N ALA A 324 2.93 24.80 1.36
CA ALA A 324 2.36 25.41 2.56
C ALA A 324 3.40 26.16 3.42
N GLY A 325 4.70 26.05 3.11
CA GLY A 325 5.79 26.73 3.81
C GLY A 325 6.36 25.98 5.03
N TYR A 326 6.09 24.66 5.15
CA TYR A 326 6.56 23.85 6.28
C TYR A 326 7.77 22.99 5.96
N LEU A 327 8.26 23.01 4.70
CA LEU A 327 9.49 22.37 4.27
C LEU A 327 10.45 23.37 3.61
N PRO A 328 11.78 23.17 3.75
CA PRO A 328 12.77 24.03 3.09
C PRO A 328 12.54 24.16 1.59
N PRO A 329 12.94 25.29 0.96
CA PRO A 329 12.80 25.52 -0.49
C PRO A 329 13.44 24.44 -1.36
N PHE A 330 14.45 23.73 -0.83
CA PHE A 330 15.08 22.59 -1.49
C PHE A 330 14.04 21.51 -1.90
N PHE A 331 13.05 21.22 -1.05
CA PHE A 331 12.00 20.22 -1.30
C PHE A 331 10.87 20.73 -2.21
N GLN A 332 10.87 22.02 -2.53
CA GLN A 332 9.87 22.63 -3.41
C GLN A 332 10.30 22.66 -4.89
N LYS A 333 11.53 22.20 -5.19
CA LYS A 333 12.06 22.21 -6.55
C LYS A 333 11.44 21.11 -7.40
N THR A 334 10.97 21.52 -8.58
CA THR A 334 10.48 20.62 -9.63
C THR A 334 11.48 20.53 -10.80
N ASN A 335 11.33 19.49 -11.62
CA ASN A 335 12.00 19.42 -12.91
C ASN A 335 11.19 20.16 -13.98
N LYS A 336 11.64 20.12 -15.25
CA LYS A 336 10.95 20.74 -16.41
C LYS A 336 9.52 20.18 -16.65
N ASP A 337 9.25 18.99 -16.19
CA ASP A 337 7.95 18.31 -16.33
C ASP A 337 7.03 18.54 -15.11
N GLY A 338 7.43 19.46 -14.20
CA GLY A 338 6.65 19.81 -12.99
C GLY A 338 6.70 18.76 -11.87
N VAL A 339 7.57 17.76 -11.96
CA VAL A 339 7.70 16.69 -10.96
C VAL A 339 8.66 17.12 -9.84
N GLN A 340 8.34 16.81 -8.59
CA GLN A 340 9.07 17.11 -7.36
C GLN A 340 10.43 16.37 -7.27
N ARG A 341 11.39 16.79 -8.09
CA ARG A 341 12.68 16.09 -8.30
C ARG A 341 13.42 15.80 -6.99
N ASN A 342 13.59 16.81 -6.14
CA ASN A 342 14.46 16.68 -4.97
C ASN A 342 13.83 15.76 -3.91
N ILE A 343 12.50 15.73 -3.80
CA ILE A 343 11.81 14.76 -2.93
C ILE A 343 12.09 13.34 -3.39
N LEU A 344 11.96 13.07 -4.69
CA LEU A 344 12.23 11.75 -5.26
C LEU A 344 13.70 11.31 -5.08
N LEU A 345 14.66 12.24 -5.20
CA LEU A 345 16.07 11.93 -4.96
C LEU A 345 16.36 11.62 -3.50
N VAL A 346 15.79 12.39 -2.56
CA VAL A 346 15.92 12.11 -1.12
C VAL A 346 15.29 10.77 -0.78
N GLN A 347 14.08 10.49 -1.32
CA GLN A 347 13.43 9.21 -1.18
C GLN A 347 14.31 8.06 -1.68
N GLY A 348 14.93 8.22 -2.85
CA GLY A 348 15.88 7.24 -3.40
C GLY A 348 17.11 7.02 -2.52
N GLY A 349 17.64 8.08 -1.93
CA GLY A 349 18.70 7.97 -0.93
C GLY A 349 18.30 7.16 0.30
N VAL A 350 17.10 7.41 0.85
CA VAL A 350 16.59 6.66 2.00
C VAL A 350 16.35 5.20 1.63
N VAL A 351 15.72 4.91 0.47
CA VAL A 351 15.53 3.53 0.00
C VAL A 351 16.86 2.80 -0.17
N THR A 352 17.87 3.48 -0.72
CA THR A 352 19.22 2.90 -0.87
C THR A 352 19.82 2.54 0.49
N LEU A 353 19.76 3.45 1.47
CA LEU A 353 20.26 3.20 2.83
C LEU A 353 19.52 2.05 3.50
N LEU A 354 18.19 2.00 3.41
CA LEU A 354 17.39 0.92 3.97
C LEU A 354 17.70 -0.43 3.31
N SER A 355 17.93 -0.43 1.99
CA SER A 355 18.27 -1.66 1.27
C SER A 355 19.62 -2.25 1.72
N LEU A 356 20.55 -1.44 2.23
CA LEU A 356 21.81 -1.94 2.79
C LEU A 356 21.60 -2.86 4.01
N LEU A 357 20.43 -2.82 4.65
CA LEU A 357 20.08 -3.75 5.72
C LEU A 357 20.10 -5.23 5.27
N PHE A 358 19.98 -5.51 3.97
CA PHE A 358 20.20 -6.87 3.44
C PHE A 358 21.54 -7.46 3.87
N VAL A 359 22.57 -6.64 4.02
CA VAL A 359 23.92 -7.11 4.42
C VAL A 359 23.91 -7.69 5.83
N VAL A 360 23.19 -7.04 6.75
CA VAL A 360 23.19 -7.40 8.19
C VAL A 360 22.06 -8.35 8.59
N MET A 361 21.00 -8.45 7.82
CA MET A 361 19.90 -9.37 8.13
C MET A 361 20.27 -10.84 7.89
N PRO A 362 19.73 -11.80 8.68
CA PRO A 362 20.02 -13.23 8.52
C PRO A 362 19.63 -13.76 7.14
N SER A 363 18.50 -13.34 6.61
CA SER A 363 17.94 -13.80 5.34
C SER A 363 17.15 -12.70 4.63
N VAL A 364 16.85 -12.91 3.34
CA VAL A 364 15.96 -12.07 2.54
C VAL A 364 14.56 -12.02 3.18
N GLN A 365 14.08 -13.15 3.69
CA GLN A 365 12.77 -13.23 4.35
C GLN A 365 12.73 -12.41 5.66
N SER A 366 13.78 -12.47 6.50
CA SER A 366 13.85 -11.67 7.73
C SER A 366 13.89 -10.16 7.44
N PHE A 367 14.65 -9.76 6.40
CA PHE A 367 14.67 -8.37 5.91
C PHE A 367 13.27 -7.91 5.47
N TYR A 368 12.63 -8.71 4.61
CA TYR A 368 11.28 -8.44 4.14
C TYR A 368 10.30 -8.25 5.30
N GLN A 369 10.33 -9.14 6.28
CA GLN A 369 9.38 -9.11 7.39
C GLN A 369 9.59 -7.90 8.31
N ILE A 370 10.82 -7.59 8.70
CA ILE A 370 11.07 -6.49 9.64
C ILE A 370 10.72 -5.12 9.03
N LEU A 371 11.03 -4.91 7.75
CA LEU A 371 10.65 -3.68 7.08
C LEU A 371 9.14 -3.61 6.81
N SER A 372 8.49 -4.72 6.52
CA SER A 372 7.04 -4.77 6.39
C SER A 372 6.35 -4.38 7.71
N GLN A 373 6.86 -4.84 8.85
CA GLN A 373 6.31 -4.46 10.16
C GLN A 373 6.57 -2.97 10.47
N LEU A 374 7.74 -2.44 10.16
CA LEU A 374 8.01 -1.01 10.35
C LEU A 374 7.11 -0.15 9.46
N THR A 375 6.92 -0.57 8.21
CA THR A 375 6.00 0.09 7.27
C THR A 375 4.59 0.18 7.85
N ILE A 376 4.03 -0.95 8.30
CA ILE A 376 2.65 -0.96 8.80
C ILE A 376 2.50 -0.16 10.10
N LEU A 377 3.47 -0.19 11.00
CA LEU A 377 3.45 0.60 12.23
C LEU A 377 3.28 2.11 11.93
N LEU A 378 4.06 2.63 10.99
CA LEU A 378 4.00 4.04 10.60
C LEU A 378 2.69 4.38 9.88
N TYR A 379 2.23 3.48 9.02
CA TYR A 379 0.98 3.67 8.28
C TYR A 379 -0.24 3.64 9.20
N LEU A 380 -0.27 2.74 10.17
CA LEU A 380 -1.38 2.65 11.14
C LEU A 380 -1.50 3.91 12.01
N ILE A 381 -0.38 4.58 12.36
CA ILE A 381 -0.44 5.88 13.06
C ILE A 381 -1.14 6.91 12.15
N MET A 382 -0.82 6.96 10.88
CA MET A 382 -1.49 7.86 9.93
C MET A 382 -2.99 7.55 9.82
N TYR A 383 -3.38 6.26 9.75
CA TYR A 383 -4.79 5.89 9.72
C TYR A 383 -5.53 6.27 11.01
N MET A 384 -4.93 6.05 12.17
CA MET A 384 -5.53 6.49 13.44
C MET A 384 -5.76 8.02 13.45
N LEU A 385 -4.81 8.81 12.93
CA LEU A 385 -4.98 10.25 12.77
C LEU A 385 -6.10 10.60 11.78
N MET A 386 -6.21 9.87 10.67
CA MET A 386 -7.27 10.08 9.68
C MET A 386 -8.67 9.76 10.25
N PHE A 387 -8.84 8.64 10.95
CA PHE A 387 -10.12 8.28 11.58
C PHE A 387 -10.53 9.29 12.64
N ALA A 388 -9.59 9.70 13.51
CA ALA A 388 -9.83 10.74 14.51
C ALA A 388 -10.19 12.08 13.86
N ALA A 389 -9.50 12.47 12.78
CA ALA A 389 -9.79 13.69 12.03
C ALA A 389 -11.20 13.67 11.44
N ALA A 390 -11.63 12.55 10.86
CA ALA A 390 -12.96 12.42 10.27
C ALA A 390 -14.07 12.64 11.31
N ILE A 391 -13.94 12.07 12.51
CA ILE A 391 -14.89 12.28 13.60
C ILE A 391 -14.89 13.75 14.02
N VAL A 392 -13.72 14.35 14.26
CA VAL A 392 -13.60 15.74 14.70
C VAL A 392 -14.17 16.72 13.68
N LEU A 393 -13.94 16.49 12.39
CA LEU A 393 -14.44 17.37 11.32
C LEU A 393 -15.97 17.36 11.19
N ARG A 394 -16.66 16.32 11.65
CA ARG A 394 -18.11 16.29 11.73
C ARG A 394 -18.68 17.36 12.68
N TYR A 395 -17.88 17.76 13.68
CA TYR A 395 -18.24 18.77 14.68
C TYR A 395 -17.63 20.14 14.38
N LYS A 396 -16.34 20.19 14.00
CA LYS A 396 -15.67 21.47 13.71
C LYS A 396 -16.17 22.13 12.42
N MET A 397 -16.53 21.34 11.44
CA MET A 397 -16.99 21.82 10.14
C MET A 397 -18.37 21.24 9.80
N LYS A 398 -19.32 21.38 10.73
CA LYS A 398 -20.68 20.82 10.64
C LYS A 398 -21.44 21.27 9.40
N ASP A 399 -21.22 22.52 8.99
CA ASP A 399 -21.92 23.18 7.89
C ASP A 399 -21.19 23.06 6.54
N ALA A 400 -20.02 22.38 6.52
CA ALA A 400 -19.29 22.14 5.27
C ALA A 400 -20.06 21.20 4.36
N ASP A 401 -20.02 21.51 3.06
CA ASP A 401 -20.59 20.64 2.04
C ASP A 401 -19.88 19.27 2.04
N ARG A 402 -20.67 18.21 2.02
CA ARG A 402 -20.22 16.82 1.93
C ARG A 402 -20.94 16.13 0.80
N PRO A 403 -20.45 16.25 -0.44
CA PRO A 403 -21.07 15.59 -1.61
C PRO A 403 -21.24 14.08 -1.41
N PHE A 404 -20.35 13.46 -0.64
CA PHE A 404 -20.53 12.13 -0.07
C PHE A 404 -20.50 12.21 1.45
N ARG A 405 -21.56 11.75 2.10
CA ARG A 405 -21.70 11.76 3.55
C ARG A 405 -22.14 10.39 4.07
N LEU A 406 -21.42 9.88 5.06
CA LEU A 406 -21.76 8.64 5.75
C LEU A 406 -22.95 8.85 6.70
N GLY A 407 -24.11 8.46 6.23
CA GLY A 407 -25.37 8.59 6.97
C GLY A 407 -25.84 10.04 7.16
N LYS A 408 -27.08 10.21 7.57
CA LYS A 408 -27.70 11.54 7.82
C LYS A 408 -27.16 12.23 9.07
N GLY A 409 -26.80 11.44 10.11
CA GLY A 409 -26.25 11.92 11.39
C GLY A 409 -24.75 11.62 11.53
N ASN A 410 -24.25 11.69 12.78
CA ASN A 410 -22.85 11.39 13.08
C ASN A 410 -22.62 9.92 13.51
N GLY A 411 -23.69 9.14 13.77
CA GLY A 411 -23.58 7.79 14.35
C GLY A 411 -22.76 6.83 13.47
N LEU A 412 -23.03 6.78 12.17
CA LEU A 412 -22.28 5.90 11.25
C LEU A 412 -20.80 6.30 11.16
N MET A 413 -20.47 7.61 11.18
CA MET A 413 -19.09 8.07 11.24
C MET A 413 -18.40 7.64 12.54
N TRP A 414 -19.11 7.69 13.68
CA TRP A 414 -18.58 7.18 14.94
C TRP A 414 -18.33 5.67 14.88
N ILE A 415 -19.27 4.89 14.36
CA ILE A 415 -19.11 3.43 14.24
C ILE A 415 -17.89 3.11 13.37
N LEU A 416 -17.84 3.65 12.14
CA LEU A 416 -16.75 3.34 11.21
C LEU A 416 -15.42 3.94 11.67
N GLY A 417 -15.43 5.16 12.20
CA GLY A 417 -14.23 5.81 12.70
C GLY A 417 -13.63 5.09 13.92
N THR A 418 -14.46 4.63 14.87
CA THR A 418 -13.97 3.89 16.04
C THR A 418 -13.57 2.46 15.69
N LEU A 419 -14.28 1.78 14.78
CA LEU A 419 -13.85 0.48 14.26
C LEU A 419 -12.50 0.57 13.54
N GLY A 420 -12.35 1.53 12.63
CA GLY A 420 -11.09 1.74 11.90
C GLY A 420 -9.95 2.14 12.83
N PHE A 421 -10.20 3.02 13.79
CA PHE A 421 -9.20 3.41 14.79
C PHE A 421 -8.81 2.22 15.68
N GLY A 422 -9.79 1.49 16.21
CA GLY A 422 -9.57 0.33 17.07
C GLY A 422 -8.87 -0.82 16.35
N GLY A 423 -9.28 -1.12 15.10
CA GLY A 423 -8.60 -2.10 14.24
C GLY A 423 -7.16 -1.70 13.96
N SER A 424 -6.91 -0.42 13.64
CA SER A 424 -5.56 0.11 13.44
C SER A 424 -4.70 0.02 14.71
N LEU A 425 -5.28 0.33 15.87
CA LEU A 425 -4.59 0.24 17.16
C LEU A 425 -4.26 -1.22 17.52
N LEU A 426 -5.19 -2.14 17.31
CA LEU A 426 -4.96 -3.57 17.51
C LEU A 426 -3.80 -4.07 16.65
N ALA A 427 -3.85 -3.81 15.34
CA ALA A 427 -2.78 -4.20 14.43
C ALA A 427 -1.45 -3.54 14.78
N PHE A 428 -1.46 -2.26 15.21
CA PHE A 428 -0.26 -1.54 15.66
C PHE A 428 0.41 -2.25 16.85
N VAL A 429 -0.36 -2.63 17.87
CA VAL A 429 0.18 -3.33 19.04
C VAL A 429 0.73 -4.71 18.65
N LEU A 430 -0.02 -5.48 17.86
CA LEU A 430 0.41 -6.81 17.41
C LEU A 430 1.68 -6.75 16.53
N SER A 431 1.87 -5.70 15.75
CA SER A 431 3.01 -5.56 14.85
C SER A 431 4.37 -5.44 15.55
N PHE A 432 4.42 -5.13 16.84
CA PHE A 432 5.68 -5.16 17.60
C PHE A 432 6.12 -6.58 17.98
N ILE A 433 5.21 -7.54 18.06
CA ILE A 433 5.49 -8.89 18.52
C ILE A 433 6.15 -9.67 17.37
N PRO A 434 7.31 -10.34 17.58
CA PRO A 434 7.88 -11.18 16.53
C PRO A 434 6.97 -12.39 16.25
N PRO A 435 6.65 -12.69 14.98
CA PRO A 435 5.81 -13.83 14.64
C PRO A 435 6.53 -15.15 14.94
N GLY A 436 5.80 -16.12 15.51
CA GLY A 436 6.36 -17.43 15.85
C GLY A 436 6.51 -18.38 14.64
N GLN A 437 5.90 -18.04 13.49
CA GLN A 437 5.85 -18.89 12.30
C GLN A 437 7.11 -18.80 11.43
N ILE A 438 7.91 -17.75 11.60
CA ILE A 438 9.11 -17.51 10.80
C ILE A 438 10.31 -17.17 11.67
N ASN A 439 11.50 -17.44 11.16
CA ASN A 439 12.73 -17.01 11.82
C ASN A 439 12.98 -15.53 11.52
N THR A 440 12.71 -14.66 12.50
CA THR A 440 12.95 -13.21 12.41
C THR A 440 14.36 -12.80 12.82
N GLY A 441 15.18 -13.76 13.27
CA GLY A 441 16.52 -13.49 13.79
C GLY A 441 16.52 -13.16 15.29
N ASN A 442 17.34 -12.18 15.69
CA ASN A 442 17.46 -11.78 17.08
C ASN A 442 16.31 -10.84 17.49
N ASN A 443 15.56 -11.24 18.55
CA ASN A 443 14.45 -10.44 19.07
C ASN A 443 14.88 -9.04 19.54
N THR A 444 16.10 -8.85 20.05
CA THR A 444 16.60 -7.52 20.41
C THR A 444 16.73 -6.63 19.19
N VAL A 445 17.24 -7.15 18.08
CA VAL A 445 17.31 -6.43 16.81
C VAL A 445 15.91 -6.11 16.31
N TRP A 446 14.97 -7.06 16.38
CA TRP A 446 13.57 -6.89 16.00
C TRP A 446 12.94 -5.70 16.73
N TYR A 447 12.92 -5.73 18.06
CA TYR A 447 12.33 -4.66 18.87
C TYR A 447 13.06 -3.33 18.67
N SER A 448 14.40 -3.34 18.59
CA SER A 448 15.19 -2.11 18.43
C SER A 448 14.87 -1.42 17.11
N VAL A 449 14.83 -2.16 16.00
CA VAL A 449 14.52 -1.60 14.68
C VAL A 449 13.10 -1.03 14.65
N LEU A 450 12.12 -1.75 15.20
CA LEU A 450 10.73 -1.31 15.17
C LEU A 450 10.48 -0.12 16.11
N ILE A 451 10.96 -0.17 17.34
CA ILE A 451 10.71 0.90 18.32
C ILE A 451 11.50 2.16 17.96
N ILE A 452 12.82 2.03 17.74
CA ILE A 452 13.67 3.19 17.40
C ILE A 452 13.26 3.74 16.04
N GLY A 453 13.04 2.87 15.04
CA GLY A 453 12.60 3.28 13.72
C GLY A 453 11.28 4.05 13.76
N CYS A 454 10.29 3.54 14.51
CA CYS A 454 9.01 4.21 14.67
C CYS A 454 9.16 5.58 15.37
N ILE A 455 9.89 5.64 16.49
CA ILE A 455 10.13 6.90 17.23
C ILE A 455 10.84 7.92 16.34
N VAL A 456 11.94 7.53 15.70
CA VAL A 456 12.72 8.43 14.85
C VAL A 456 11.87 8.99 13.72
N MET A 457 11.11 8.13 13.01
CA MET A 457 10.29 8.57 11.89
C MET A 457 9.12 9.46 12.31
N VAL A 458 8.55 9.26 13.50
CA VAL A 458 7.51 10.13 14.07
C VAL A 458 8.08 11.48 14.53
N VAL A 459 9.29 11.53 15.07
CA VAL A 459 9.89 12.75 15.64
C VAL A 459 10.42 13.70 14.56
N ILE A 460 10.95 13.19 13.45
CA ILE A 460 11.54 13.99 12.37
C ILE A 460 10.62 15.13 11.88
N PRO A 461 9.35 14.92 11.52
CA PRO A 461 8.49 16.00 11.04
C PRO A 461 8.25 17.09 12.09
N PHE A 462 8.25 16.75 13.37
CA PHE A 462 8.15 17.75 14.44
C PHE A 462 9.40 18.64 14.55
N ILE A 463 10.59 18.06 14.37
CA ILE A 463 11.84 18.81 14.34
C ILE A 463 11.84 19.75 13.13
N ILE A 464 11.53 19.24 11.94
CA ILE A 464 11.46 20.05 10.72
C ILE A 464 10.45 21.19 10.89
N TYR A 465 9.27 20.90 11.45
CA TYR A 465 8.24 21.91 11.68
C TYR A 465 8.69 22.98 12.70
N ALA A 466 9.42 22.60 13.74
CA ALA A 466 9.96 23.55 14.72
C ALA A 466 11.02 24.49 14.11
N MET A 467 11.80 23.99 13.16
CA MET A 467 12.85 24.75 12.46
C MET A 467 12.32 25.60 11.30
N ARG A 468 11.01 25.59 11.02
CA ARG A 468 10.45 26.32 9.88
C ARG A 468 10.69 27.82 9.98
N LYS A 469 10.94 28.44 8.82
CA LYS A 469 11.15 29.89 8.67
C LYS A 469 10.08 30.50 7.78
N PRO A 470 9.67 31.75 7.98
CA PRO A 470 8.74 32.45 7.08
C PRO A 470 9.22 32.45 5.63
N SER A 471 10.54 32.48 5.41
CA SER A 471 11.15 32.45 4.07
C SER A 471 11.00 31.11 3.33
N TRP A 472 10.51 30.06 3.98
CA TRP A 472 10.24 28.79 3.30
C TRP A 472 8.94 28.80 2.51
N LYS A 473 8.03 29.70 2.81
CA LYS A 473 6.78 29.84 2.06
C LYS A 473 7.06 30.60 0.74
N ASP A 474 6.80 29.96 -0.38
CA ASP A 474 6.83 30.61 -1.68
C ASP A 474 5.65 31.61 -1.79
N PRO A 475 5.92 32.91 -2.04
CA PRO A 475 4.86 33.92 -2.23
C PRO A 475 3.89 33.58 -3.37
N ALA A 476 4.37 32.84 -4.39
CA ALA A 476 3.57 32.39 -5.52
C ALA A 476 2.83 31.08 -5.26
N SER A 477 2.87 30.55 -4.03
CA SER A 477 2.20 29.29 -3.70
C SER A 477 0.68 29.40 -3.79
N ASP A 478 0.08 28.50 -4.55
CA ASP A 478 -1.36 28.32 -4.71
C ASP A 478 -2.01 27.45 -3.61
N PHE A 479 -1.27 27.11 -2.54
CA PHE A 479 -1.80 26.32 -1.44
C PHE A 479 -2.87 27.07 -0.67
N ALA A 480 -4.13 26.61 -0.74
CA ALA A 480 -5.24 27.21 -0.03
C ALA A 480 -5.04 27.14 1.50
N PRO A 481 -5.20 28.23 2.26
CA PRO A 481 -5.06 28.22 3.72
C PRO A 481 -6.05 27.24 4.36
N PHE A 482 -5.74 26.75 5.54
CA PHE A 482 -6.66 25.97 6.34
C PHE A 482 -7.85 26.82 6.79
N HIS A 483 -9.01 26.19 7.04
CA HIS A 483 -10.25 26.89 7.44
C HIS A 483 -10.03 27.77 8.69
N TRP A 484 -9.28 27.31 9.68
CA TRP A 484 -8.99 28.02 10.92
C TRP A 484 -7.88 29.09 10.78
N GLN A 485 -7.30 29.28 9.61
CA GLN A 485 -6.36 30.36 9.27
C GLN A 485 -7.04 31.56 8.59
N LYS A 486 -8.32 31.40 8.25
CA LYS A 486 -9.16 32.48 7.72
C LYS A 486 -9.79 33.28 8.86
#